data_ba059cbb28971ce651d947e931d598e6
#
_entry.id   ba059cbb28971ce651d947e931d598e6
#
_cell.length_a   1.000
_cell.length_b   1.000
_cell.length_c   1.000
_cell.angle_alpha   90.00
_cell.angle_beta   90.00
_cell.angle_gamma   90.00
#
_symmetry.space_group_name_H-M   'P 1'
#
loop_
_entity.id
_entity.type
_entity.pdbx_description
1 polymer ?
#
loop_
_entity_poly.entity_id
_entity_poly.type
_entity_poly.pdbx_seq_one_letter_code
_entity_poly.pdbx_strand_id
1 'polypeptide(L)'
;DRPKRMATLAEIGGTVKFEETSKGSLVNIVITAPDGDTRTYAVPHTGLLVKDGDVIEKGCQLQEGALNPHDVLRIRGADAVYNYLIQEVLRVYRQQGVDINDKHIEIIVRQMMRKVRLEDAGDTKLLDGSMVDVLELDDANEEIERRNAAGETNENGEPLQEATYTQVLMGITKASLATDSWMSAASFQDCLLYTSDAA
;
A
#
# COMPACT_ATOMS: atom_id res chain seq x y z
N ASP A 1 -6.90 7.37 -12.55
CA ASP A 1 -5.95 7.90 -13.57
C ASP A 1 -4.56 8.02 -12.96
N ARG A 2 -3.54 7.63 -13.71
CA ARG A 2 -2.15 7.77 -13.27
C ARG A 2 -1.74 9.25 -13.36
N PRO A 3 -1.11 9.83 -12.33
CA PRO A 3 -0.63 11.20 -12.38
C PRO A 3 0.42 11.38 -13.48
N LYS A 4 0.42 12.55 -14.13
CA LYS A 4 1.34 12.86 -15.26
C LYS A 4 2.82 12.87 -14.84
N ARG A 5 3.12 13.14 -13.57
CA ARG A 5 4.46 13.07 -12.97
C ARG A 5 4.40 12.21 -11.73
N MET A 6 4.84 10.98 -11.88
CA MET A 6 4.96 10.05 -10.75
C MET A 6 6.36 10.16 -10.17
N ALA A 7 6.43 10.26 -8.86
CA ALA A 7 7.69 10.16 -8.14
C ALA A 7 8.10 8.70 -7.97
N THR A 8 9.39 8.44 -8.00
CA THR A 8 9.99 7.13 -7.75
C THR A 8 10.48 7.07 -6.32
N LEU A 9 10.18 5.97 -5.63
CA LEU A 9 10.67 5.67 -4.29
C LEU A 9 11.86 4.71 -4.38
N ALA A 10 12.85 4.90 -3.50
CA ALA A 10 13.95 3.96 -3.33
C ALA A 10 13.46 2.68 -2.65
N GLU A 11 13.66 1.52 -3.27
CA GLU A 11 13.28 0.21 -2.70
C GLU A 11 14.28 -0.26 -1.64
N ILE A 12 15.54 0.21 -1.73
CA ILE A 12 16.62 -0.09 -0.79
C ILE A 12 17.22 1.21 -0.24
N GLY A 13 17.79 1.15 0.95
CA GLY A 13 18.61 2.22 1.51
C GLY A 13 20.07 2.03 1.12
N GLY A 14 20.81 3.12 0.95
CA GLY A 14 22.22 3.04 0.60
C GLY A 14 22.79 4.35 0.05
N THR A 15 23.98 4.26 -0.54
CA THR A 15 24.65 5.40 -1.16
C THR A 15 24.20 5.59 -2.59
N VAL A 16 23.84 6.82 -2.91
CA VAL A 16 23.39 7.24 -4.25
C VAL A 16 24.58 7.54 -5.13
N LYS A 17 24.57 7.02 -6.36
CA LYS A 17 25.53 7.35 -7.42
C LYS A 17 24.78 7.65 -8.71
N PHE A 18 25.14 8.75 -9.36
CA PHE A 18 24.58 9.10 -10.65
C PHE A 18 25.41 8.51 -11.78
N GLU A 19 24.74 7.88 -12.73
CA GLU A 19 25.35 7.44 -13.98
C GLU A 19 24.65 8.16 -15.15
N GLU A 20 25.44 8.77 -16.03
CA GLU A 20 24.91 9.43 -17.21
C GLU A 20 24.34 8.38 -18.18
N THR A 21 23.12 8.62 -18.62
CA THR A 21 22.49 7.82 -19.65
C THR A 21 22.69 8.45 -21.01
N SER A 22 22.93 7.64 -22.05
CA SER A 22 23.04 8.08 -23.45
C SER A 22 21.78 8.78 -24.01
N LYS A 23 20.67 8.75 -23.28
CA LYS A 23 19.45 9.52 -23.54
C LYS A 23 19.44 10.76 -22.63
N GLY A 24 19.89 11.89 -23.14
CA GLY A 24 20.16 13.14 -22.39
C GLY A 24 19.03 13.77 -21.57
N SER A 25 17.87 13.14 -21.43
CA SER A 25 16.76 13.59 -20.57
C SER A 25 16.59 12.77 -19.31
N LEU A 26 17.28 11.64 -19.17
CA LEU A 26 17.19 10.71 -18.04
C LEU A 26 18.55 10.57 -17.37
N VAL A 27 18.53 10.39 -16.07
CA VAL A 27 19.69 10.02 -15.24
C VAL A 27 19.41 8.68 -14.61
N ASN A 28 20.39 7.79 -14.62
CA ASN A 28 20.36 6.57 -13.86
C ASN A 28 20.86 6.84 -12.45
N ILE A 29 20.01 6.66 -11.47
CA ILE A 29 20.37 6.69 -10.06
C ILE A 29 20.64 5.25 -9.63
N VAL A 30 21.89 4.97 -9.28
CA VAL A 30 22.30 3.69 -8.72
C VAL A 30 22.38 3.84 -7.21
N ILE A 31 21.63 3.02 -6.49
CA ILE A 31 21.68 2.97 -5.02
C ILE A 31 22.35 1.68 -4.64
N THR A 32 23.42 1.80 -3.85
CA THR A 32 24.19 0.66 -3.34
C THR A 32 23.96 0.53 -1.84
N ALA A 33 23.38 -0.56 -1.42
CA ALA A 33 23.17 -0.88 -0.02
C ALA A 33 24.48 -1.36 0.66
N PRO A 34 24.59 -1.29 1.98
CA PRO A 34 25.79 -1.72 2.72
C PRO A 34 26.11 -3.22 2.56
N ASP A 35 25.12 -4.05 2.23
CA ASP A 35 25.26 -5.48 1.96
C ASP A 35 25.72 -5.80 0.53
N GLY A 36 25.87 -4.78 -0.32
CA GLY A 36 26.31 -4.87 -1.70
C GLY A 36 25.16 -5.03 -2.72
N ASP A 37 23.91 -5.06 -2.29
CA ASP A 37 22.77 -5.04 -3.22
C ASP A 37 22.70 -3.68 -3.92
N THR A 38 22.39 -3.71 -5.22
CA THR A 38 22.33 -2.51 -6.06
C THR A 38 21.02 -2.43 -6.82
N ARG A 39 20.41 -1.25 -6.83
CA ARG A 39 19.22 -0.97 -7.62
C ARG A 39 19.42 0.27 -8.47
N THR A 40 19.00 0.19 -9.73
CA THR A 40 19.11 1.30 -10.68
C THR A 40 17.74 1.84 -11.04
N TYR A 41 17.58 3.15 -10.97
CA TYR A 41 16.34 3.87 -11.28
C TYR A 41 16.61 4.89 -12.38
N ALA A 42 15.91 4.76 -13.51
CA ALA A 42 15.96 5.76 -14.58
C ALA A 42 14.92 6.86 -14.29
N VAL A 43 15.39 8.04 -13.92
CA VAL A 43 14.53 9.18 -13.57
C VAL A 43 14.85 10.41 -14.44
N PRO A 44 13.87 11.30 -14.66
CA PRO A 44 14.13 12.57 -15.33
C PRO A 44 15.12 13.43 -14.57
N HIS A 45 15.95 14.17 -15.28
CA HIS A 45 16.95 15.08 -14.68
C HIS A 45 16.32 16.26 -13.92
N THR A 46 15.02 16.53 -14.19
CA THR A 46 14.30 17.65 -13.59
C THR A 46 13.59 17.23 -12.31
N GLY A 47 13.78 18.00 -11.24
CA GLY A 47 13.10 17.76 -9.94
C GLY A 47 13.72 16.64 -9.11
N LEU A 48 15.02 16.39 -9.25
CA LEU A 48 15.76 15.47 -8.38
C LEU A 48 15.81 16.01 -6.96
N LEU A 49 15.50 15.16 -5.98
CA LEU A 49 15.55 15.48 -4.54
C LEU A 49 16.84 14.97 -3.89
N VAL A 50 17.56 14.09 -4.55
CA VAL A 50 18.80 13.47 -4.08
C VAL A 50 19.99 13.94 -4.90
N LYS A 51 21.19 13.92 -4.31
CA LYS A 51 22.45 14.29 -4.94
C LYS A 51 23.38 13.09 -5.03
N ASP A 52 24.36 13.19 -5.91
CA ASP A 52 25.42 12.19 -6.00
C ASP A 52 26.22 12.13 -4.69
N GLY A 53 26.37 10.93 -4.16
CA GLY A 53 27.04 10.68 -2.87
C GLY A 53 26.14 10.75 -1.63
N ASP A 54 24.86 11.09 -1.76
CA ASP A 54 23.93 11.09 -0.62
C ASP A 54 23.71 9.66 -0.09
N VAL A 55 23.55 9.56 1.23
CA VAL A 55 23.10 8.32 1.87
C VAL A 55 21.61 8.45 2.16
N ILE A 56 20.82 7.55 1.61
CA ILE A 56 19.36 7.56 1.73
C ILE A 56 18.83 6.29 2.39
N GLU A 57 17.68 6.41 3.02
CA GLU A 57 16.95 5.28 3.60
C GLU A 57 15.98 4.66 2.59
N LYS A 58 15.58 3.41 2.86
CA LYS A 58 14.51 2.73 2.13
C LYS A 58 13.23 3.59 2.15
N GLY A 59 12.62 3.76 0.99
CA GLY A 59 11.43 4.59 0.83
C GLY A 59 11.71 6.08 0.63
N CYS A 60 12.96 6.52 0.49
CA CYS A 60 13.27 7.90 0.14
C CYS A 60 12.73 8.23 -1.26
N GLN A 61 12.17 9.42 -1.41
CA GLN A 61 11.66 9.92 -2.68
C GLN A 61 12.84 10.48 -3.51
N LEU A 62 13.04 9.95 -4.73
CA LEU A 62 14.17 10.31 -5.57
C LEU A 62 13.91 11.58 -6.39
N GLN A 63 12.67 11.87 -6.75
CA GLN A 63 12.26 13.01 -7.55
C GLN A 63 10.94 13.61 -7.10
N GLU A 64 10.69 14.86 -7.45
CA GLU A 64 9.41 15.54 -7.22
C GLU A 64 8.28 14.90 -8.02
N GLY A 65 7.11 14.76 -7.41
CA GLY A 65 5.91 14.26 -8.05
C GLY A 65 4.96 13.60 -7.07
N ALA A 66 3.83 13.14 -7.58
CA ALA A 66 2.87 12.38 -6.80
C ALA A 66 3.36 10.94 -6.61
N LEU A 67 3.29 10.45 -5.38
CA LEU A 67 3.61 9.06 -5.09
C LEU A 67 2.47 8.14 -5.51
N ASN A 68 2.82 6.95 -5.99
CA ASN A 68 1.84 5.89 -6.17
C ASN A 68 1.53 5.26 -4.81
N PRO A 69 0.29 5.29 -4.31
CA PRO A 69 -0.06 4.70 -3.02
C PRO A 69 0.29 3.23 -2.89
N HIS A 70 0.23 2.46 -3.98
CA HIS A 70 0.61 1.04 -3.98
C HIS A 70 2.11 0.84 -3.75
N ASP A 71 2.96 1.71 -4.31
CA ASP A 71 4.40 1.66 -4.08
C ASP A 71 4.74 2.11 -2.65
N VAL A 72 4.03 3.11 -2.13
CA VAL A 72 4.16 3.51 -0.72
C VAL A 72 3.81 2.34 0.19
N LEU A 73 2.72 1.61 -0.09
CA LEU A 73 2.33 0.42 0.67
C LEU A 73 3.43 -0.65 0.66
N ARG A 74 3.93 -0.97 -0.53
CA ARG A 74 4.94 -2.02 -0.73
C ARG A 74 6.28 -1.69 -0.07
N ILE A 75 6.68 -0.41 -0.10
CA ILE A 75 8.02 0.02 0.33
C ILE A 75 8.03 0.52 1.76
N ARG A 76 7.05 1.35 2.15
CA ARG A 76 6.99 2.02 3.46
C ARG A 76 6.00 1.39 4.45
N GLY A 77 5.10 0.51 3.94
CA GLY A 77 4.09 -0.16 4.76
C GLY A 77 2.76 0.57 4.89
N ALA A 78 1.83 -0.03 5.64
CA ALA A 78 0.45 0.37 5.76
C ALA A 78 0.26 1.76 6.40
N ASP A 79 0.96 2.02 7.50
CA ASP A 79 0.86 3.30 8.22
C ASP A 79 1.29 4.50 7.37
N ALA A 80 2.33 4.31 6.54
CA ALA A 80 2.81 5.35 5.65
C ALA A 80 1.77 5.68 4.55
N VAL A 81 1.10 4.67 3.99
CA VAL A 81 0.02 4.89 3.01
C VAL A 81 -1.16 5.58 3.65
N TYR A 82 -1.55 5.16 4.84
CA TYR A 82 -2.64 5.75 5.60
C TYR A 82 -2.44 7.25 5.77
N ASN A 83 -1.30 7.64 6.32
CA ASN A 83 -0.94 9.04 6.51
C ASN A 83 -0.81 9.81 5.20
N TYR A 84 -0.21 9.20 4.18
CA TYR A 84 -0.04 9.82 2.86
C TYR A 84 -1.39 10.16 2.22
N LEU A 85 -2.33 9.22 2.18
CA LEU A 85 -3.64 9.43 1.59
C LEU A 85 -4.44 10.51 2.32
N ILE A 86 -4.44 10.50 3.67
CA ILE A 86 -5.13 11.51 4.46
C ILE A 86 -4.56 12.90 4.16
N GLN A 87 -3.24 13.05 4.20
CA GLN A 87 -2.60 14.35 3.98
C GLN A 87 -2.83 14.89 2.57
N GLU A 88 -2.73 14.03 1.55
CA GLU A 88 -2.95 14.46 0.16
C GLU A 88 -4.39 14.92 -0.09
N VAL A 89 -5.37 14.19 0.43
CA VAL A 89 -6.79 14.58 0.31
C VAL A 89 -7.05 15.89 1.05
N LEU A 90 -6.60 16.00 2.29
CA LEU A 90 -6.77 17.23 3.08
C LEU A 90 -6.06 18.43 2.44
N ARG A 91 -4.90 18.22 1.83
CA ARG A 91 -4.19 19.27 1.09
C ARG A 91 -5.04 19.84 -0.04
N VAL A 92 -5.72 18.99 -0.81
CA VAL A 92 -6.61 19.44 -1.88
C VAL A 92 -7.79 20.23 -1.34
N TYR A 93 -8.43 19.77 -0.26
CA TYR A 93 -9.53 20.50 0.37
C TYR A 93 -9.10 21.87 0.90
N ARG A 94 -7.97 21.95 1.59
CA ARG A 94 -7.39 23.20 2.11
C ARG A 94 -7.05 24.19 1.00
N GLN A 95 -6.53 23.70 -0.14
CA GLN A 95 -6.27 24.54 -1.32
C GLN A 95 -7.53 25.18 -1.90
N GLN A 96 -8.68 24.55 -1.72
CA GLN A 96 -9.99 25.06 -2.13
C GLN A 96 -10.69 25.89 -1.03
N GLY A 97 -10.01 26.14 0.10
CA GLY A 97 -10.56 26.90 1.20
C GLY A 97 -11.58 26.15 2.05
N VAL A 98 -11.66 24.83 1.91
CA VAL A 98 -12.56 23.97 2.68
C VAL A 98 -11.78 23.37 3.84
N ASP A 99 -12.22 23.67 5.07
CA ASP A 99 -11.70 23.06 6.29
C ASP A 99 -12.55 21.83 6.64
N ILE A 100 -11.94 20.65 6.58
CA ILE A 100 -12.57 19.36 6.89
C ILE A 100 -11.78 18.64 7.98
N ASN A 101 -12.48 18.02 8.91
CA ASN A 101 -11.84 17.26 9.97
C ASN A 101 -11.28 15.95 9.41
N ASP A 102 -10.06 15.61 9.80
CA ASP A 102 -9.27 14.47 9.34
C ASP A 102 -10.02 13.14 9.49
N LYS A 103 -10.81 12.99 10.58
CA LYS A 103 -11.57 11.77 10.86
C LYS A 103 -12.50 11.32 9.73
N HIS A 104 -13.01 12.24 8.91
CA HIS A 104 -13.88 11.89 7.79
C HIS A 104 -13.11 11.19 6.68
N ILE A 105 -11.87 11.60 6.46
CA ILE A 105 -10.97 10.96 5.48
C ILE A 105 -10.40 9.66 6.06
N GLU A 106 -10.06 9.64 7.35
CA GLU A 106 -9.56 8.46 8.05
C GLU A 106 -10.51 7.28 7.93
N ILE A 107 -11.80 7.48 8.12
CA ILE A 107 -12.81 6.43 7.98
C ILE A 107 -12.79 5.82 6.57
N ILE A 108 -12.68 6.66 5.53
CA ILE A 108 -12.65 6.22 4.14
C ILE A 108 -11.38 5.42 3.86
N VAL A 109 -10.22 5.93 4.25
CA VAL A 109 -8.93 5.26 4.04
C VAL A 109 -8.88 3.94 4.80
N ARG A 110 -9.44 3.88 6.01
CA ARG A 110 -9.57 2.64 6.78
C ARG A 110 -10.36 1.57 6.00
N GLN A 111 -11.48 1.95 5.36
CA GLN A 111 -12.26 1.01 4.54
C GLN A 111 -11.49 0.54 3.29
N MET A 112 -10.67 1.41 2.70
CA MET A 112 -9.82 1.05 1.55
C MET A 112 -8.74 0.01 1.91
N MET A 113 -8.34 -0.07 3.18
CA MET A 113 -7.28 -0.94 3.68
C MET A 113 -7.82 -2.10 4.54
N ARG A 114 -9.13 -2.29 4.58
CA ARG A 114 -9.79 -3.29 5.43
C ARG A 114 -9.53 -4.74 5.01
N LYS A 115 -9.28 -4.98 3.73
CA LYS A 115 -9.08 -6.34 3.19
C LYS A 115 -7.59 -6.63 2.97
N VAL A 116 -7.24 -7.88 3.23
CA VAL A 116 -5.93 -8.46 2.97
C VAL A 116 -6.04 -9.61 2.00
N ARG A 117 -4.97 -9.93 1.30
CA ARG A 117 -4.87 -11.11 0.46
C ARG A 117 -4.08 -12.17 1.22
N LEU A 118 -4.66 -13.35 1.38
CA LEU A 118 -3.95 -14.49 1.92
C LEU A 118 -2.92 -14.99 0.91
N GLU A 119 -1.70 -15.23 1.37
CA GLU A 119 -0.64 -15.90 0.61
C GLU A 119 -0.68 -17.40 0.91
N ASP A 120 -0.76 -17.74 2.19
CA ASP A 120 -0.88 -19.11 2.68
C ASP A 120 -1.87 -19.11 3.84
N ALA A 121 -2.87 -19.97 3.80
CA ALA A 121 -3.86 -20.10 4.86
C ALA A 121 -3.34 -20.87 6.07
N GLY A 122 -2.20 -21.55 5.98
CA GLY A 122 -1.67 -22.40 7.02
C GLY A 122 -2.70 -23.45 7.47
N ASP A 123 -2.83 -23.63 8.80
CA ASP A 123 -3.79 -24.56 9.41
C ASP A 123 -5.14 -23.88 9.75
N THR A 124 -5.40 -22.69 9.21
CA THR A 124 -6.69 -22.00 9.36
C THR A 124 -7.75 -22.58 8.42
N LYS A 125 -9.01 -22.17 8.62
CA LYS A 125 -10.14 -22.55 7.72
C LYS A 125 -10.30 -21.65 6.52
N LEU A 126 -9.39 -20.70 6.32
CA LEU A 126 -9.44 -19.73 5.24
C LEU A 126 -8.93 -20.36 3.94
N LEU A 127 -9.23 -19.72 2.81
CA LEU A 127 -8.81 -20.20 1.49
C LEU A 127 -7.60 -19.42 0.98
N ASP A 128 -6.58 -20.13 0.48
CA ASP A 128 -5.39 -19.55 -0.15
C ASP A 128 -5.76 -18.59 -1.29
N GLY A 129 -5.07 -17.46 -1.36
CA GLY A 129 -5.26 -16.45 -2.38
C GLY A 129 -6.56 -15.64 -2.27
N SER A 130 -7.43 -15.93 -1.29
CA SER A 130 -8.66 -15.18 -1.07
C SER A 130 -8.40 -13.79 -0.48
N MET A 131 -9.39 -12.89 -0.64
CA MET A 131 -9.40 -11.59 0.00
C MET A 131 -10.28 -11.65 1.24
N VAL A 132 -9.68 -11.51 2.40
CA VAL A 132 -10.33 -11.65 3.71
C VAL A 132 -10.31 -10.32 4.44
N ASP A 133 -11.22 -10.13 5.37
CA ASP A 133 -11.20 -9.00 6.30
C ASP A 133 -10.04 -9.16 7.31
N VAL A 134 -9.36 -8.07 7.64
CA VAL A 134 -8.28 -8.10 8.63
C VAL A 134 -8.76 -8.68 9.96
N LEU A 135 -9.96 -8.32 10.42
CA LEU A 135 -10.51 -8.83 11.67
C LEU A 135 -10.80 -10.34 11.62
N GLU A 136 -11.31 -10.83 10.49
CA GLU A 136 -11.55 -12.26 10.29
C GLU A 136 -10.24 -13.07 10.28
N LEU A 137 -9.19 -12.49 9.72
CA LEU A 137 -7.85 -13.07 9.74
C LEU A 137 -7.25 -13.10 11.14
N ASP A 138 -7.37 -11.97 11.88
CA ASP A 138 -6.89 -11.88 13.27
C ASP A 138 -7.59 -12.91 14.15
N ASP A 139 -8.92 -13.03 14.06
CA ASP A 139 -9.71 -14.04 14.79
C ASP A 139 -9.25 -15.47 14.44
N ALA A 140 -8.95 -15.76 13.18
CA ALA A 140 -8.48 -17.06 12.72
C ALA A 140 -7.07 -17.38 13.26
N ASN A 141 -6.17 -16.42 13.25
CA ASN A 141 -4.82 -16.59 13.78
C ASN A 141 -4.81 -16.72 15.32
N GLU A 142 -5.64 -15.92 16.02
CA GLU A 142 -5.83 -16.10 17.50
C GLU A 142 -6.37 -17.49 17.86
N GLU A 143 -7.22 -18.07 17.00
CA GLU A 143 -7.67 -19.45 17.23
C GLU A 143 -6.52 -20.46 17.08
N ILE A 144 -5.64 -20.28 16.08
CA ILE A 144 -4.44 -21.12 15.90
C ILE A 144 -3.49 -20.98 17.10
N GLU A 145 -3.24 -19.75 17.58
CA GLU A 145 -2.43 -19.51 18.77
C GLU A 145 -3.02 -20.23 20.01
N ARG A 146 -4.33 -20.15 20.22
CA ARG A 146 -5.00 -20.85 21.34
C ARG A 146 -4.86 -22.37 21.25
N ARG A 147 -5.00 -22.94 20.06
CA ARG A 147 -4.83 -24.38 19.82
C ARG A 147 -3.37 -24.80 20.04
N ASN A 148 -2.41 -24.01 19.60
CA ASN A 148 -0.99 -24.23 19.87
C ASN A 148 -0.69 -24.18 21.38
N ALA A 149 -1.26 -23.23 22.10
CA ALA A 149 -1.13 -23.13 23.57
C ALA A 149 -1.77 -24.32 24.31
N ALA A 150 -2.79 -24.96 23.73
CA ALA A 150 -3.41 -26.18 24.22
C ALA A 150 -2.58 -27.45 23.90
N GLY A 151 -1.50 -27.31 23.11
CA GLY A 151 -0.62 -28.45 22.76
C GLY A 151 -1.12 -29.24 21.56
N GLU A 152 -2.05 -28.66 20.75
CA GLU A 152 -2.46 -29.29 19.50
C GLU A 152 -1.34 -29.16 18.46
N THR A 153 -1.20 -30.19 17.62
CA THR A 153 -0.20 -30.25 16.55
C THR A 153 -0.87 -30.68 15.26
N ASN A 154 -0.24 -30.37 14.13
CA ASN A 154 -0.66 -30.83 12.82
C ASN A 154 -0.44 -32.35 12.66
N GLU A 155 -0.81 -32.92 11.51
CA GLU A 155 -0.64 -34.35 11.20
C GLU A 155 0.80 -34.82 11.27
N ASN A 156 1.78 -33.91 11.15
CA ASN A 156 3.21 -34.18 11.23
C ASN A 156 3.80 -34.07 12.65
N GLY A 157 2.98 -33.67 13.64
CA GLY A 157 3.43 -33.44 15.02
C GLY A 157 4.11 -32.08 15.24
N GLU A 158 3.99 -31.15 14.29
CA GLU A 158 4.52 -29.79 14.37
C GLU A 158 3.43 -28.82 14.89
N PRO A 159 3.80 -27.66 15.44
CA PRO A 159 2.83 -26.62 15.80
C PRO A 159 2.02 -26.18 14.60
N LEU A 160 0.75 -25.83 14.83
CA LEU A 160 -0.13 -25.29 13.79
C LEU A 160 0.41 -23.97 13.27
N GLN A 161 0.34 -23.79 11.94
CA GLN A 161 0.82 -22.60 11.26
C GLN A 161 -0.29 -21.56 11.12
N GLU A 162 0.05 -20.31 11.41
CA GLU A 162 -0.81 -19.16 11.19
C GLU A 162 -0.90 -18.82 9.70
N ALA A 163 -1.98 -18.16 9.31
CA ALA A 163 -2.13 -17.65 7.96
C ALA A 163 -1.20 -16.45 7.71
N THR A 164 -0.51 -16.48 6.56
CA THR A 164 0.30 -15.36 6.08
C THR A 164 -0.44 -14.53 5.04
N TYR A 165 -0.21 -13.23 5.03
CA TYR A 165 -0.96 -12.32 4.18
C TYR A 165 -0.14 -11.14 3.69
N THR A 166 -0.62 -10.55 2.57
CA THR A 166 -0.15 -9.27 2.06
C THR A 166 -1.26 -8.22 2.16
N GLN A 167 -0.94 -7.08 2.76
CA GLN A 167 -1.86 -5.94 2.85
C GLN A 167 -2.21 -5.42 1.45
N VAL A 168 -3.50 -5.19 1.20
CA VAL A 168 -4.01 -4.69 -0.08
C VAL A 168 -4.64 -3.31 0.11
N LEU A 169 -4.36 -2.40 -0.80
CA LEU A 169 -5.05 -1.12 -0.91
C LEU A 169 -6.08 -1.20 -2.03
N MET A 170 -7.34 -1.00 -1.69
CA MET A 170 -8.45 -0.97 -2.66
C MET A 170 -8.82 0.47 -2.99
N GLY A 171 -9.17 0.74 -4.26
CA GLY A 171 -9.83 1.98 -4.63
C GLY A 171 -11.20 2.12 -3.95
N ILE A 172 -11.71 3.36 -3.82
CA ILE A 172 -12.97 3.67 -3.13
C ILE A 172 -14.13 2.84 -3.65
N THR A 173 -14.31 2.76 -4.95
CA THR A 173 -15.39 1.98 -5.60
C THR A 173 -15.32 0.50 -5.21
N LYS A 174 -14.13 -0.10 -5.32
CA LYS A 174 -13.94 -1.52 -5.00
C LYS A 174 -14.14 -1.78 -3.50
N ALA A 175 -13.65 -0.90 -2.64
CA ALA A 175 -13.84 -1.00 -1.21
C ALA A 175 -15.31 -0.90 -0.80
N SER A 176 -16.08 -0.01 -1.45
CA SER A 176 -17.51 0.16 -1.19
C SER A 176 -18.35 -1.05 -1.62
N LEU A 177 -17.95 -1.74 -2.70
CA LEU A 177 -18.63 -2.94 -3.21
C LEU A 177 -18.21 -4.22 -2.48
N ALA A 178 -17.03 -4.24 -1.88
CA ALA A 178 -16.47 -5.39 -1.15
C ALA A 178 -16.94 -5.44 0.33
N THR A 179 -18.06 -4.80 0.66
CA THR A 179 -18.63 -4.84 2.02
C THR A 179 -19.51 -6.09 2.18
N ASP A 180 -19.63 -6.58 3.41
CA ASP A 180 -20.48 -7.71 3.76
C ASP A 180 -21.97 -7.32 3.76
N SER A 181 -22.27 -6.01 3.71
CA SER A 181 -23.63 -5.48 3.60
C SER A 181 -24.04 -5.30 2.14
N TRP A 182 -24.88 -6.20 1.65
CA TRP A 182 -25.46 -6.12 0.31
C TRP A 182 -26.24 -4.80 0.08
N MET A 183 -26.89 -4.27 1.13
CA MET A 183 -27.62 -3.01 1.07
C MET A 183 -26.68 -1.81 0.86
N SER A 184 -25.52 -1.79 1.52
CA SER A 184 -24.50 -0.76 1.32
C SER A 184 -23.94 -0.80 -0.10
N ALA A 185 -23.64 -1.99 -0.61
CA ALA A 185 -23.16 -2.18 -1.98
C ALA A 185 -24.20 -1.75 -3.02
N ALA A 186 -25.47 -2.12 -2.83
CA ALA A 186 -26.57 -1.73 -3.71
C ALA A 186 -26.79 -0.20 -3.71
N SER A 187 -26.81 0.44 -2.53
CA SER A 187 -26.95 1.90 -2.44
C SER A 187 -25.83 2.65 -3.14
N PHE A 188 -24.61 2.12 -3.07
CA PHE A 188 -23.47 2.73 -3.78
C PHE A 188 -23.60 2.56 -5.30
N GLN A 189 -24.05 1.40 -5.77
CA GLN A 189 -24.31 1.17 -7.20
C GLN A 189 -25.41 2.09 -7.73
N ASP A 190 -26.52 2.24 -7.00
CA ASP A 190 -27.59 3.15 -7.38
C ASP A 190 -27.10 4.60 -7.47
N CYS A 191 -26.28 5.05 -6.51
CA CYS A 191 -25.68 6.37 -6.56
C CYS A 191 -24.82 6.59 -7.81
N LEU A 192 -24.01 5.59 -8.21
CA LEU A 192 -23.20 5.66 -9.42
C LEU A 192 -24.04 5.69 -10.71
N LEU A 193 -25.12 4.91 -10.77
CA LEU A 193 -26.04 4.91 -11.92
C LEU A 193 -26.68 6.28 -12.09
N TYR A 194 -27.18 6.88 -11.01
CA TYR A 194 -27.78 8.23 -11.05
C TYR A 194 -26.80 9.31 -11.50
N THR A 195 -25.53 9.20 -11.14
CA THR A 195 -24.51 10.19 -11.56
C THR A 195 -24.02 9.97 -12.98
N SER A 196 -24.08 8.74 -13.52
CA SER A 196 -23.68 8.45 -14.90
C SER A 196 -24.75 8.82 -15.92
N ASP A 197 -26.03 8.73 -15.55
CA ASP A 197 -27.13 9.12 -16.45
C ASP A 197 -27.38 10.63 -16.49
N ALA A 198 -26.73 11.40 -15.62
CA ALA A 198 -26.84 12.87 -15.57
C ALA A 198 -25.72 13.58 -16.37
N ALA A 199 -24.80 12.85 -17.01
CA ALA A 199 -23.69 13.37 -17.84
C ALA A 199 -23.92 13.08 -19.32
#